data_f9dd46850b7ab7d903275d38407d755f
#
_entry.id   f9dd46850b7ab7d903275d38407d755f
#
_cell.length_a   1.000
_cell.length_b   1.000
_cell.length_c   1.000
_cell.angle_alpha   90.00
_cell.angle_beta   90.00
_cell.angle_gamma   90.00
#
_symmetry.space_group_name_H-M   'P 1'
#
loop_
_entity.id
_entity.type
_entity.pdbx_description
1 polymer ?
#
loop_
_entity_poly.entity_id
_entity_poly.type
_entity_poly.pdbx_seq_one_letter_code
_entity_poly.pdbx_strand_id
1 'polypeptide(L)'
;WNIKGIGIKNGEIIPCDLLIVSTGVRSNIEIVKGSGIETEKGIKINEKCETNKQDIYAAGDITGTGIWPLATKQAQVAATNMAGKKATIDDTFEFKNTMNFMGIPTVSIGLIKPADDTYDVFTYTDGENYKKAVIKDNVLTGFIAQGDISYVGVYTQLIKDKIKVENLKERVFDIGYSDFFKIKEDGQF
;
A
#
# COMPACT_ATOMS: atom_id res chain seq x y z
N TRP A 1 29.93 -24.66 9.02
CA TRP A 1 29.62 -24.52 7.60
C TRP A 1 30.21 -23.21 7.14
N ASN A 2 31.17 -23.23 6.16
CA ASN A 2 31.71 -22.00 5.59
C ASN A 2 31.13 -21.87 4.18
N ILE A 3 30.43 -20.78 3.92
CA ILE A 3 29.99 -20.43 2.57
C ILE A 3 31.22 -19.95 1.78
N LYS A 4 31.33 -20.34 0.52
CA LYS A 4 32.43 -19.92 -0.37
C LYS A 4 31.92 -19.11 -1.57
N GLY A 5 30.65 -19.09 -1.80
CA GLY A 5 30.02 -18.37 -2.90
C GLY A 5 28.59 -18.77 -3.13
N ILE A 6 27.92 -18.02 -3.99
CA ILE A 6 26.55 -18.23 -4.43
C ILE A 6 26.50 -18.48 -5.94
N GLY A 7 25.85 -19.56 -6.36
CA GLY A 7 25.60 -19.82 -7.78
C GLY A 7 24.34 -19.08 -8.25
N ILE A 8 24.43 -18.37 -9.36
CA ILE A 8 23.31 -17.72 -10.02
C ILE A 8 22.85 -18.50 -11.26
N LYS A 9 21.66 -18.19 -11.78
CA LYS A 9 21.00 -19.00 -12.84
C LYS A 9 21.83 -19.21 -14.11
N ASN A 10 22.72 -18.31 -14.47
CA ASN A 10 23.59 -18.41 -15.63
C ASN A 10 24.81 -19.35 -15.41
N GLY A 11 24.93 -19.95 -14.22
CA GLY A 11 26.03 -20.84 -13.85
C GLY A 11 27.26 -20.11 -13.25
N GLU A 12 27.25 -18.81 -13.17
CA GLU A 12 28.30 -18.02 -12.54
C GLU A 12 28.27 -18.21 -11.02
N ILE A 13 29.47 -18.25 -10.40
CA ILE A 13 29.62 -18.31 -8.95
C ILE A 13 30.17 -16.98 -8.47
N ILE A 14 29.42 -16.29 -7.64
CA ILE A 14 29.84 -15.07 -6.95
C ILE A 14 30.47 -15.47 -5.62
N PRO A 15 31.80 -15.25 -5.42
CA PRO A 15 32.44 -15.56 -4.14
C PRO A 15 31.85 -14.67 -3.03
N CYS A 16 31.57 -15.25 -1.87
CA CYS A 16 31.17 -14.50 -0.68
C CYS A 16 31.46 -15.29 0.59
N ASP A 17 31.80 -14.58 1.66
CA ASP A 17 32.04 -15.14 3.00
C ASP A 17 30.76 -15.10 3.87
N LEU A 18 29.80 -14.24 3.50
CA LEU A 18 28.51 -14.08 4.16
C LEU A 18 27.41 -13.92 3.11
N LEU A 19 26.34 -14.67 3.25
CA LEU A 19 25.13 -14.54 2.45
C LEU A 19 23.96 -14.10 3.34
N ILE A 20 23.37 -12.95 3.03
CA ILE A 20 22.13 -12.48 3.65
C ILE A 20 20.97 -12.72 2.68
N VAL A 21 20.00 -13.53 3.09
CA VAL A 21 18.78 -13.81 2.32
C VAL A 21 17.63 -12.99 2.90
N SER A 22 17.19 -11.98 2.15
CA SER A 22 16.08 -11.08 2.52
C SER A 22 15.13 -10.93 1.36
N THR A 23 14.49 -12.04 0.96
CA THR A 23 13.67 -12.15 -0.26
C THR A 23 12.18 -11.96 -0.01
N GLY A 24 11.82 -11.39 1.14
CA GLY A 24 10.44 -11.17 1.58
C GLY A 24 9.88 -12.32 2.41
N VAL A 25 8.59 -12.24 2.70
CA VAL A 25 7.85 -13.18 3.54
C VAL A 25 6.67 -13.77 2.78
N ARG A 26 6.16 -14.88 3.28
CA ARG A 26 4.93 -15.50 2.80
C ARG A 26 4.01 -15.73 3.98
N SER A 27 2.71 -15.59 3.74
CA SER A 27 1.70 -15.89 4.75
C SER A 27 1.76 -17.38 5.14
N ASN A 28 1.76 -17.65 6.44
CA ASN A 28 1.70 -19.03 6.93
C ASN A 28 0.25 -19.52 6.93
N ILE A 29 -0.19 -20.08 5.80
CA ILE A 29 -1.54 -20.58 5.58
C ILE A 29 -1.68 -22.08 5.90
N GLU A 30 -0.65 -22.73 6.42
CA GLU A 30 -0.68 -24.17 6.73
C GLU A 30 -1.73 -24.52 7.77
N ILE A 31 -2.02 -23.59 8.70
CA ILE A 31 -3.04 -23.77 9.73
C ILE A 31 -4.45 -24.04 9.17
N VAL A 32 -4.74 -23.56 7.97
CA VAL A 32 -6.05 -23.75 7.32
C VAL A 32 -6.05 -24.82 6.24
N LYS A 33 -4.94 -25.53 6.07
CA LYS A 33 -4.82 -26.60 5.07
C LYS A 33 -5.82 -27.72 5.36
N GLY A 34 -6.62 -28.08 4.36
CA GLY A 34 -7.65 -29.11 4.49
C GLY A 34 -8.96 -28.68 5.14
N SER A 35 -9.07 -27.43 5.63
CA SER A 35 -10.29 -26.88 6.25
C SER A 35 -11.37 -26.47 5.23
N GLY A 36 -11.01 -26.36 3.95
CA GLY A 36 -11.87 -25.80 2.90
C GLY A 36 -12.00 -24.26 2.97
N ILE A 37 -11.14 -23.59 3.74
CA ILE A 37 -10.98 -22.13 3.67
C ILE A 37 -10.21 -21.78 2.39
N GLU A 38 -10.71 -20.81 1.62
CA GLU A 38 -10.08 -20.37 0.40
C GLU A 38 -8.80 -19.57 0.69
N THR A 39 -7.76 -19.90 -0.06
CA THR A 39 -6.45 -19.26 0.04
C THR A 39 -5.91 -18.90 -1.35
N GLU A 40 -5.08 -17.85 -1.41
CA GLU A 40 -4.28 -17.49 -2.58
C GLU A 40 -2.85 -17.16 -2.10
N LYS A 41 -2.45 -15.90 -2.03
CA LYS A 41 -1.22 -15.45 -1.35
C LYS A 41 -1.35 -15.49 0.18
N GLY A 42 -2.56 -15.52 0.68
CA GLY A 42 -2.99 -15.60 2.06
C GLY A 42 -4.40 -16.16 2.13
N ILE A 43 -5.04 -16.13 3.29
CA ILE A 43 -6.47 -16.45 3.44
C ILE A 43 -7.28 -15.37 2.73
N LYS A 44 -8.20 -15.77 1.84
CA LYS A 44 -9.11 -14.85 1.18
C LYS A 44 -10.18 -14.35 2.16
N ILE A 45 -10.35 -13.05 2.21
CA ILE A 45 -11.37 -12.37 3.02
C ILE A 45 -12.15 -11.37 2.16
N ASN A 46 -13.36 -11.06 2.60
CA ASN A 46 -14.15 -9.97 2.08
C ASN A 46 -13.86 -8.65 2.85
N GLU A 47 -14.56 -7.57 2.53
CA GLU A 47 -14.45 -6.27 3.19
C GLU A 47 -14.79 -6.28 4.68
N LYS A 48 -15.49 -7.32 5.17
CA LYS A 48 -15.82 -7.53 6.59
C LYS A 48 -14.80 -8.42 7.31
N CYS A 49 -13.72 -8.79 6.63
CA CYS A 49 -12.73 -9.76 7.10
C CYS A 49 -13.28 -11.18 7.30
N GLU A 50 -14.43 -11.53 6.70
CA GLU A 50 -15.02 -12.87 6.72
C GLU A 50 -14.32 -13.74 5.65
N THR A 51 -14.08 -15.00 5.98
CA THR A 51 -13.64 -16.01 5.03
C THR A 51 -14.85 -16.58 4.27
N ASN A 52 -14.63 -17.53 3.35
CA ASN A 52 -15.70 -18.28 2.70
C ASN A 52 -16.41 -19.28 3.64
N LYS A 53 -15.97 -19.41 4.90
CA LYS A 53 -16.62 -20.24 5.92
C LYS A 53 -17.34 -19.36 6.91
N GLN A 54 -18.61 -19.69 7.20
CA GLN A 54 -19.43 -18.99 8.15
C GLN A 54 -18.74 -18.90 9.52
N ASP A 55 -18.84 -17.74 10.16
CA ASP A 55 -18.31 -17.43 11.50
C ASP A 55 -16.78 -17.56 11.65
N ILE A 56 -16.06 -17.62 10.52
CA ILE A 56 -14.59 -17.65 10.50
C ILE A 56 -14.07 -16.37 9.84
N TYR A 57 -13.24 -15.64 10.59
CA TYR A 57 -12.60 -14.40 10.19
C TYR A 57 -11.10 -14.56 10.08
N ALA A 58 -10.45 -13.73 9.27
CA ALA A 58 -8.99 -13.65 9.22
C ALA A 58 -8.54 -12.20 9.13
N ALA A 59 -7.40 -11.90 9.76
CA ALA A 59 -6.81 -10.56 9.80
C ALA A 59 -5.29 -10.62 9.88
N GLY A 60 -4.62 -9.59 9.36
CA GLY A 60 -3.17 -9.43 9.42
C GLY A 60 -2.43 -10.18 8.32
N ASP A 61 -1.16 -10.48 8.57
CA ASP A 61 -0.23 -11.03 7.58
C ASP A 61 -0.71 -12.35 6.95
N ILE A 62 -1.53 -13.09 7.66
CA ILE A 62 -2.11 -14.33 7.15
C ILE A 62 -3.04 -14.11 5.94
N THR A 63 -3.54 -12.87 5.74
CA THR A 63 -4.36 -12.49 4.58
C THR A 63 -3.55 -12.09 3.35
N GLY A 64 -2.22 -12.12 3.43
CA GLY A 64 -1.32 -11.85 2.31
C GLY A 64 -0.88 -10.39 2.16
N THR A 65 -1.24 -9.50 3.07
CA THR A 65 -1.03 -8.05 2.92
C THR A 65 0.25 -7.52 3.57
N GLY A 66 0.73 -8.10 4.67
CA GLY A 66 2.05 -7.83 5.27
C GLY A 66 2.31 -6.36 5.66
N ILE A 67 1.28 -5.56 5.95
CA ILE A 67 1.39 -4.16 6.33
C ILE A 67 0.72 -3.94 7.68
N TRP A 68 1.48 -3.47 8.67
CA TRP A 68 1.00 -3.28 10.06
C TRP A 68 -0.30 -2.45 10.19
N PRO A 69 -0.43 -1.26 9.59
CA PRO A 69 -1.67 -0.49 9.70
C PRO A 69 -2.89 -1.26 9.21
N LEU A 70 -2.74 -1.98 8.08
CA LEU A 70 -3.83 -2.79 7.54
C LEU A 70 -4.15 -3.99 8.43
N ALA A 71 -3.14 -4.65 9.00
CA ALA A 71 -3.34 -5.73 9.96
C ALA A 71 -4.17 -5.28 11.17
N THR A 72 -3.86 -4.09 11.70
CA THR A 72 -4.61 -3.48 12.81
C THR A 72 -6.06 -3.17 12.42
N LYS A 73 -6.27 -2.61 11.23
CA LYS A 73 -7.62 -2.30 10.72
C LYS A 73 -8.44 -3.57 10.50
N GLN A 74 -7.85 -4.57 9.84
CA GLN A 74 -8.50 -5.87 9.66
C GLN A 74 -8.90 -6.50 10.99
N ALA A 75 -8.02 -6.46 11.99
CA ALA A 75 -8.32 -6.99 13.32
C ALA A 75 -9.50 -6.26 13.98
N GLN A 76 -9.56 -4.92 13.89
CA GLN A 76 -10.68 -4.13 14.42
C GLN A 76 -11.99 -4.45 13.72
N VAL A 77 -11.96 -4.55 12.38
CA VAL A 77 -13.15 -4.89 11.58
C VAL A 77 -13.63 -6.30 11.90
N ALA A 78 -12.73 -7.29 11.91
CA ALA A 78 -13.04 -8.66 12.25
C ALA A 78 -13.66 -8.76 13.65
N ALA A 79 -13.01 -8.18 14.68
CA ALA A 79 -13.49 -8.21 16.05
C ALA A 79 -14.86 -7.53 16.21
N THR A 80 -15.10 -6.42 15.49
CA THR A 80 -16.39 -5.72 15.52
C THR A 80 -17.51 -6.60 14.95
N ASN A 81 -17.24 -7.28 13.81
CA ASN A 81 -18.20 -8.17 13.19
C ASN A 81 -18.45 -9.43 14.04
N MET A 82 -17.40 -10.02 14.63
CA MET A 82 -17.50 -11.14 15.58
C MET A 82 -18.35 -10.79 16.80
N ALA A 83 -18.34 -9.52 17.23
CA ALA A 83 -19.18 -9.01 18.33
C ALA A 83 -20.62 -8.68 17.90
N GLY A 84 -21.04 -9.05 16.69
CA GLY A 84 -22.40 -8.81 16.16
C GLY A 84 -22.69 -7.38 15.72
N LYS A 85 -21.67 -6.51 15.66
CA LYS A 85 -21.78 -5.16 15.09
C LYS A 85 -21.34 -5.21 13.62
N LYS A 86 -21.66 -4.16 12.86
CA LYS A 86 -21.28 -4.09 11.43
C LYS A 86 -20.10 -3.15 11.23
N ALA A 87 -19.04 -3.64 10.62
CA ALA A 87 -17.88 -2.87 10.19
C ALA A 87 -17.34 -3.42 8.86
N THR A 88 -16.77 -2.54 8.04
CA THR A 88 -16.11 -2.88 6.77
C THR A 88 -14.77 -2.16 6.63
N ILE A 89 -13.90 -2.73 5.83
CA ILE A 89 -12.71 -2.03 5.31
C ILE A 89 -13.20 -1.26 4.08
N ASP A 90 -13.42 0.02 4.23
CA ASP A 90 -14.05 0.88 3.23
C ASP A 90 -13.07 1.80 2.49
N ASP A 91 -11.80 1.80 2.87
CA ASP A 91 -10.79 2.60 2.20
C ASP A 91 -9.46 1.84 1.97
N THR A 92 -8.73 2.31 0.96
CA THR A 92 -7.37 1.84 0.63
C THR A 92 -6.29 2.70 1.30
N PHE A 93 -6.66 3.65 2.14
CA PHE A 93 -5.75 4.57 2.83
C PHE A 93 -4.76 3.84 3.75
N GLU A 94 -5.18 2.74 4.33
CA GLU A 94 -4.39 1.89 5.21
C GLU A 94 -3.15 1.27 4.51
N PHE A 95 -3.09 1.32 3.17
CA PHE A 95 -1.89 0.96 2.40
C PHE A 95 -0.85 2.09 2.36
N LYS A 96 -0.56 2.70 3.54
CA LYS A 96 0.52 3.66 3.67
C LYS A 96 1.75 2.99 4.26
N ASN A 97 2.87 3.08 3.55
CA ASN A 97 4.15 2.60 4.02
C ASN A 97 5.21 3.70 3.88
N THR A 98 6.02 3.87 4.93
CA THR A 98 7.15 4.79 4.93
C THR A 98 8.40 4.01 5.30
N MET A 99 9.43 4.12 4.50
CA MET A 99 10.68 3.43 4.71
C MET A 99 11.87 4.28 4.26
N ASN A 100 13.05 3.90 4.68
CA ASN A 100 14.30 4.52 4.25
C ASN A 100 15.16 3.46 3.56
N PHE A 101 15.44 3.67 2.29
CA PHE A 101 16.33 2.81 1.51
C PHE A 101 17.70 3.44 1.42
N MET A 102 18.67 2.96 2.21
CA MET A 102 20.06 3.43 2.20
C MET A 102 20.20 4.96 2.31
N GLY A 103 19.40 5.59 3.18
CA GLY A 103 19.39 7.04 3.34
C GLY A 103 18.35 7.77 2.48
N ILE A 104 17.72 7.10 1.52
CA ILE A 104 16.71 7.70 0.64
C ILE A 104 15.31 7.44 1.22
N PRO A 105 14.65 8.47 1.77
CA PRO A 105 13.30 8.33 2.30
C PRO A 105 12.31 8.01 1.18
N THR A 106 11.41 7.10 1.45
CA THR A 106 10.41 6.65 0.48
C THR A 106 9.05 6.50 1.16
N VAL A 107 8.02 7.03 0.55
CA VAL A 107 6.62 6.89 1.00
C VAL A 107 5.79 6.32 -0.14
N SER A 108 4.97 5.32 0.15
CA SER A 108 3.94 4.82 -0.76
C SER A 108 2.58 4.85 -0.07
N ILE A 109 1.54 5.25 -0.80
CA ILE A 109 0.18 5.44 -0.27
C ILE A 109 -0.82 4.89 -1.29
N GLY A 110 -1.80 4.14 -0.83
CA GLY A 110 -2.90 3.64 -1.62
C GLY A 110 -2.51 2.66 -2.72
N LEU A 111 -3.25 2.63 -3.81
CA LEU A 111 -3.07 1.73 -4.95
C LEU A 111 -1.97 2.25 -5.90
N ILE A 112 -0.74 1.87 -5.65
CA ILE A 112 0.44 2.29 -6.45
C ILE A 112 0.65 1.48 -7.74
N LYS A 113 -0.01 0.34 -7.87
CA LYS A 113 0.02 -0.50 -9.07
C LYS A 113 -1.39 -0.58 -9.65
N PRO A 114 -1.66 0.05 -10.81
CA PRO A 114 -2.97 0.01 -11.43
C PRO A 114 -3.36 -1.44 -11.75
N ALA A 115 -4.65 -1.73 -11.66
CA ALA A 115 -5.20 -3.06 -11.95
C ALA A 115 -5.35 -3.29 -13.46
N ASP A 116 -5.59 -2.21 -14.21
CA ASP A 116 -5.85 -2.22 -15.64
C ASP A 116 -5.53 -0.85 -16.27
N ASP A 117 -5.78 -0.69 -17.56
CA ASP A 117 -5.48 0.51 -18.36
C ASP A 117 -6.48 1.66 -18.14
N THR A 118 -7.45 1.53 -17.24
CA THR A 118 -8.42 2.61 -16.92
C THR A 118 -7.88 3.65 -15.95
N TYR A 119 -6.65 3.46 -15.47
CA TYR A 119 -5.97 4.40 -14.56
C TYR A 119 -5.02 5.29 -15.33
N ASP A 120 -5.04 6.59 -15.05
CA ASP A 120 -3.99 7.52 -15.49
C ASP A 120 -2.77 7.37 -14.55
N VAL A 121 -1.60 7.20 -15.13
CA VAL A 121 -0.34 7.05 -14.37
C VAL A 121 0.63 8.14 -14.78
N PHE A 122 1.05 8.94 -13.82
CA PHE A 122 2.06 9.98 -13.99
C PHE A 122 3.32 9.60 -13.22
N THR A 123 4.49 9.90 -13.79
CA THR A 123 5.78 9.69 -13.14
C THR A 123 6.68 10.92 -13.34
N TYR A 124 7.49 11.19 -12.34
CA TYR A 124 8.51 12.23 -12.36
C TYR A 124 9.80 11.68 -11.80
N THR A 125 10.94 12.00 -12.43
CA THR A 125 12.27 11.60 -11.98
C THR A 125 13.23 12.78 -12.15
N ASP A 126 13.97 13.10 -11.09
CA ASP A 126 15.02 14.11 -11.09
C ASP A 126 16.10 13.72 -10.08
N GLY A 127 17.27 13.27 -10.58
CA GLY A 127 18.34 12.72 -9.74
C GLY A 127 17.87 11.53 -8.90
N GLU A 128 17.94 11.68 -7.58
CA GLU A 128 17.46 10.66 -6.62
C GLU A 128 15.95 10.78 -6.32
N ASN A 129 15.30 11.83 -6.82
CA ASN A 129 13.89 12.06 -6.59
C ASN A 129 13.04 11.28 -7.61
N TYR A 130 12.08 10.53 -7.10
CA TYR A 130 11.08 9.84 -7.90
C TYR A 130 9.70 10.08 -7.32
N LYS A 131 8.74 10.45 -8.17
CA LYS A 131 7.33 10.56 -7.81
C LYS A 131 6.47 9.77 -8.78
N LYS A 132 5.41 9.15 -8.28
CA LYS A 132 4.40 8.46 -9.09
C LYS A 132 3.02 8.77 -8.54
N ALA A 133 2.10 9.13 -9.42
CA ALA A 133 0.69 9.33 -9.10
C ALA A 133 -0.17 8.38 -9.93
N VAL A 134 -1.14 7.74 -9.30
CA VAL A 134 -2.12 6.86 -9.94
C VAL A 134 -3.50 7.45 -9.71
N ILE A 135 -4.21 7.75 -10.78
CA ILE A 135 -5.50 8.45 -10.77
C ILE A 135 -6.55 7.59 -11.45
N LYS A 136 -7.75 7.51 -10.88
CA LYS A 136 -8.94 6.92 -11.51
C LYS A 136 -10.14 7.84 -11.31
N ASP A 137 -10.91 8.07 -12.37
CA ASP A 137 -12.12 8.91 -12.31
C ASP A 137 -11.87 10.29 -11.69
N ASN A 138 -10.71 10.89 -12.01
CA ASN A 138 -10.21 12.15 -11.46
C ASN A 138 -9.89 12.13 -9.95
N VAL A 139 -9.84 10.97 -9.31
CA VAL A 139 -9.46 10.82 -7.91
C VAL A 139 -8.08 10.17 -7.82
N LEU A 140 -7.19 10.75 -7.01
CA LEU A 140 -5.90 10.14 -6.70
C LEU A 140 -6.12 8.88 -5.87
N THR A 141 -5.71 7.72 -6.42
CA THR A 141 -5.86 6.42 -5.77
C THR A 141 -4.57 5.88 -5.19
N GLY A 142 -3.43 6.36 -5.69
CA GLY A 142 -2.12 5.96 -5.20
C GLY A 142 -1.05 6.99 -5.46
N PHE A 143 -0.05 7.06 -4.57
CA PHE A 143 1.07 7.97 -4.66
C PHE A 143 2.35 7.35 -4.12
N ILE A 144 3.47 7.58 -4.81
CA ILE A 144 4.82 7.28 -4.33
C ILE A 144 5.63 8.57 -4.37
N ALA A 145 6.41 8.80 -3.32
CA ALA A 145 7.50 9.76 -3.32
C ALA A 145 8.76 9.10 -2.76
N GLN A 146 9.89 9.32 -3.42
CA GLN A 146 11.21 8.89 -3.02
C GLN A 146 12.17 10.08 -3.15
N GLY A 147 13.12 10.21 -2.21
CA GLY A 147 14.01 11.36 -2.10
C GLY A 147 13.31 12.52 -1.42
N ASP A 148 12.79 13.48 -2.18
CA ASP A 148 11.96 14.55 -1.62
C ASP A 148 10.56 14.02 -1.30
N ILE A 149 10.30 13.81 -0.02
CA ILE A 149 8.99 13.42 0.52
C ILE A 149 8.20 14.60 1.11
N SER A 150 8.62 15.83 0.81
CA SER A 150 7.89 17.04 1.21
C SER A 150 6.47 17.02 0.65
N TYR A 151 5.54 17.60 1.38
CA TYR A 151 4.12 17.70 1.00
C TYR A 151 3.37 16.37 0.80
N VAL A 152 3.96 15.22 1.12
CA VAL A 152 3.26 13.92 1.05
C VAL A 152 1.95 13.92 1.88
N GLY A 153 1.86 14.79 2.90
CA GLY A 153 0.62 15.00 3.67
C GLY A 153 -0.56 15.43 2.81
N VAL A 154 -0.34 16.29 1.79
CA VAL A 154 -1.39 16.72 0.86
C VAL A 154 -1.93 15.52 0.09
N TYR A 155 -1.05 14.73 -0.54
CA TYR A 155 -1.47 13.54 -1.29
C TYR A 155 -2.14 12.50 -0.42
N THR A 156 -1.68 12.37 0.83
CA THR A 156 -2.32 11.50 1.83
C THR A 156 -3.78 11.90 2.04
N GLN A 157 -4.04 13.21 2.20
CA GLN A 157 -5.39 13.71 2.41
C GLN A 157 -6.27 13.58 1.16
N LEU A 158 -5.70 13.86 -0.03
CA LEU A 158 -6.41 13.70 -1.31
C LEU A 158 -6.92 12.27 -1.53
N ILE A 159 -6.06 11.28 -1.22
CA ILE A 159 -6.42 9.86 -1.34
C ILE A 159 -7.47 9.49 -0.30
N LYS A 160 -7.28 9.89 0.95
CA LYS A 160 -8.16 9.57 2.06
C LYS A 160 -9.58 10.09 1.84
N ASP A 161 -9.69 11.36 1.46
CA ASP A 161 -10.97 12.04 1.31
C ASP A 161 -11.54 11.91 -0.11
N LYS A 162 -10.85 11.18 -1.01
CA LYS A 162 -11.24 10.96 -2.41
C LYS A 162 -11.51 12.27 -3.15
N ILE A 163 -10.66 13.27 -2.90
CA ILE A 163 -10.81 14.60 -3.49
C ILE A 163 -10.48 14.55 -4.98
N LYS A 164 -11.36 15.13 -5.82
CA LYS A 164 -11.13 15.20 -7.27
C LYS A 164 -10.01 16.18 -7.59
N VAL A 165 -9.09 15.75 -8.46
CA VAL A 165 -7.93 16.52 -8.94
C VAL A 165 -8.05 16.85 -10.43
N GLU A 166 -9.27 16.98 -10.93
CA GLU A 166 -9.60 17.12 -12.37
C GLU A 166 -8.79 18.23 -13.06
N ASN A 167 -8.70 19.41 -12.45
CA ASN A 167 -7.97 20.57 -12.97
C ASN A 167 -6.49 20.60 -12.58
N LEU A 168 -6.00 19.58 -11.88
CA LEU A 168 -4.65 19.53 -11.32
C LEU A 168 -3.81 18.38 -11.87
N LYS A 169 -4.37 17.57 -12.78
CA LYS A 169 -3.70 16.36 -13.31
C LYS A 169 -2.36 16.68 -13.98
N GLU A 170 -2.29 17.76 -14.80
CA GLU A 170 -1.06 18.13 -15.53
C GLU A 170 0.07 18.56 -14.60
N ARG A 171 -0.24 19.04 -13.40
CA ARG A 171 0.71 19.45 -12.38
C ARG A 171 0.56 18.64 -11.09
N VAL A 172 0.21 17.36 -11.23
CA VAL A 172 -0.08 16.48 -10.09
C VAL A 172 1.04 16.40 -9.06
N PHE A 173 2.29 16.67 -9.42
CA PHE A 173 3.44 16.65 -8.52
C PHE A 173 3.72 18.00 -7.84
N ASP A 174 3.03 19.07 -8.25
CA ASP A 174 3.15 20.42 -7.71
C ASP A 174 1.92 20.84 -6.91
N ILE A 175 1.06 19.89 -6.57
CA ILE A 175 -0.13 20.13 -5.76
C ILE A 175 0.28 20.47 -4.33
N GLY A 176 -0.20 21.61 -3.84
CA GLY A 176 0.00 22.09 -2.48
C GLY A 176 -1.32 22.36 -1.75
N TYR A 177 -1.22 22.74 -0.50
CA TYR A 177 -2.40 23.12 0.30
C TYR A 177 -3.16 24.29 -0.29
N SER A 178 -2.45 25.24 -0.93
CA SER A 178 -3.04 26.43 -1.56
C SER A 178 -4.04 26.11 -2.69
N ASP A 179 -3.93 24.96 -3.32
CA ASP A 179 -4.85 24.55 -4.39
C ASP A 179 -6.27 24.25 -3.88
N PHE A 180 -6.42 24.04 -2.59
CA PHE A 180 -7.68 23.68 -1.94
C PHE A 180 -8.21 24.76 -1.00
N PHE A 181 -7.46 25.85 -0.80
CA PHE A 181 -7.97 27.00 -0.06
C PHE A 181 -8.98 27.78 -0.89
N LYS A 182 -10.19 27.89 -0.37
CA LYS A 182 -11.18 28.84 -0.86
C LYS A 182 -11.24 29.99 0.15
N ILE A 183 -10.87 31.19 -0.27
CA ILE A 183 -11.14 32.40 0.49
C ILE A 183 -12.66 32.58 0.49
N LYS A 184 -13.28 32.56 1.65
CA LYS A 184 -14.70 32.90 1.77
C LYS A 184 -14.89 34.38 1.46
N GLU A 185 -16.09 34.78 1.01
CA GLU A 185 -16.42 36.17 0.66
C GLU A 185 -16.19 37.16 1.83
N ASP A 186 -16.19 36.65 3.07
CA ASP A 186 -15.91 37.42 4.31
C ASP A 186 -14.41 37.53 4.66
N GLY A 187 -13.52 37.00 3.83
CA GLY A 187 -12.07 37.03 4.05
C GLY A 187 -11.56 36.02 5.10
N GLN A 188 -12.41 35.12 5.59
CA GLN A 188 -11.98 34.04 6.50
C GLN A 188 -11.49 32.82 5.70
N PHE A 189 -10.50 32.09 6.26
CA PHE A 189 -9.92 30.88 5.68
C PHE A 189 -10.69 29.63 6.08
#